data_4ac2131821cd5cc389e26ceb527a998f
#
_entry.id   4ac2131821cd5cc389e26ceb527a998f
#
_cell.length_a   1.000
_cell.length_b   1.000
_cell.length_c   1.000
_cell.angle_alpha   90.00
_cell.angle_beta   90.00
_cell.angle_gamma   90.00
#
_symmetry.space_group_name_H-M   'P 1'
#
loop_
_entity.id
_entity.type
_entity.pdbx_description
1 polymer ?
#
loop_
_entity_poly.entity_id
_entity_poly.type
_entity_poly.pdbx_seq_one_letter_code
_entity_poly.pdbx_strand_id
1 'polypeptide(L)'
;MTCFFTACNVVKRVAPTDYLLVKNSFYVNGQKKKSEELNNLSFQKKNTSLFGIPLQLYIYNLARLNKDSIFESWLLKNPKRKQRLISKLSEKQLNQLKTSSIGINKWLKNTGEAPILLDSLKIIKTKINLERYYFANGWFDRSVSYKVDTIGLKKAALSFEIETGTPYKIGEISERIDSPV
;
A
#
# COMPACT_ATOMS: atom_id res chain seq x y z
N MET A 1 -10.93 11.85 -33.17
CA MET A 1 -9.56 11.80 -32.64
C MET A 1 -9.61 11.18 -31.25
N THR A 2 -9.56 9.85 -31.19
CA THR A 2 -9.68 9.05 -29.96
C THR A 2 -8.30 8.95 -29.33
N CYS A 3 -8.04 9.76 -28.28
CA CYS A 3 -6.88 9.57 -27.43
C CYS A 3 -7.00 8.23 -26.69
N PHE A 4 -6.30 7.23 -27.16
CA PHE A 4 -5.99 6.03 -26.38
C PHE A 4 -5.10 6.47 -25.22
N PHE A 5 -5.67 6.84 -24.10
CA PHE A 5 -4.98 6.78 -22.83
C PHE A 5 -4.67 5.30 -22.59
N THR A 6 -3.47 4.89 -22.99
CA THR A 6 -2.86 3.67 -22.46
C THR A 6 -2.76 3.90 -20.95
N ALA A 7 -3.83 3.50 -20.24
CA ALA A 7 -3.92 3.62 -18.81
C ALA A 7 -2.67 2.96 -18.22
N CYS A 8 -1.81 3.78 -17.62
CA CYS A 8 -0.66 3.28 -16.87
C CYS A 8 -1.17 2.22 -15.91
N ASN A 9 -0.83 0.97 -16.16
CA ASN A 9 -1.43 -0.17 -15.47
C ASN A 9 -0.93 -0.19 -14.02
N VAL A 10 -1.80 0.19 -13.08
CA VAL A 10 -1.51 0.25 -11.63
C VAL A 10 -0.98 -1.09 -11.11
N VAL A 11 -1.44 -2.19 -11.72
CA VAL A 11 -1.07 -3.57 -11.36
C VAL A 11 0.12 -4.11 -12.16
N LYS A 12 0.88 -3.25 -12.85
CA LYS A 12 2.02 -3.65 -13.69
C LYS A 12 3.05 -4.50 -12.95
N ARG A 13 3.20 -4.28 -11.65
CA ARG A 13 4.20 -4.97 -10.81
C ARG A 13 3.58 -5.94 -9.82
N VAL A 14 2.30 -6.22 -9.94
CA VAL A 14 1.60 -7.20 -9.13
C VAL A 14 1.76 -8.57 -9.78
N ALA A 15 2.26 -9.54 -9.02
CA ALA A 15 2.41 -10.91 -9.51
C ALA A 15 1.04 -11.51 -9.89
N PRO A 16 1.00 -12.57 -10.71
CA PRO A 16 -0.27 -13.19 -11.13
C PRO A 16 -1.12 -13.70 -9.98
N THR A 17 -0.49 -14.13 -8.89
CA THR A 17 -1.12 -14.68 -7.69
C THR A 17 -1.54 -13.64 -6.67
N ASP A 18 -1.07 -12.41 -6.82
CA ASP A 18 -1.23 -11.36 -5.82
C ASP A 18 -2.33 -10.36 -6.21
N TYR A 19 -2.86 -9.69 -5.21
CA TYR A 19 -3.86 -8.63 -5.38
C TYR A 19 -3.38 -7.33 -4.77
N LEU A 20 -3.49 -6.24 -5.54
CA LEU A 20 -3.28 -4.88 -5.08
C LEU A 20 -4.44 -4.45 -4.18
N LEU A 21 -4.15 -4.02 -2.96
CA LEU A 21 -5.16 -3.45 -2.07
C LEU A 21 -5.54 -2.04 -2.53
N VAL A 22 -6.72 -1.88 -3.13
CA VAL A 22 -7.19 -0.58 -3.63
C VAL A 22 -8.16 0.12 -2.70
N LYS A 23 -8.81 -0.62 -1.79
CA LYS A 23 -9.80 -0.07 -0.87
C LYS A 23 -9.71 -0.79 0.48
N ASN A 24 -9.77 0.00 1.55
CA ASN A 24 -9.96 -0.48 2.92
C ASN A 24 -11.16 0.25 3.52
N SER A 25 -12.09 -0.48 4.13
CA SER A 25 -13.33 0.06 4.65
C SER A 25 -13.69 -0.58 5.98
N PHE A 26 -14.29 0.21 6.87
CA PHE A 26 -14.75 -0.26 8.17
C PHE A 26 -16.25 0.00 8.26
N TYR A 27 -16.98 -1.00 8.73
CA TYR A 27 -18.41 -0.93 9.00
C TYR A 27 -18.62 -1.26 10.47
N VAL A 28 -19.40 -0.45 11.16
CA VAL A 28 -19.76 -0.68 12.57
C VAL A 28 -21.28 -0.77 12.61
N ASN A 29 -21.79 -1.91 13.04
CA ASN A 29 -23.23 -2.21 13.05
C ASN A 29 -23.90 -1.91 11.70
N GLY A 30 -23.28 -2.37 10.61
CA GLY A 30 -23.75 -2.16 9.24
C GLY A 30 -23.49 -0.77 8.66
N GLN A 31 -23.08 0.22 9.46
CA GLN A 31 -22.83 1.58 9.01
C GLN A 31 -21.36 1.80 8.69
N LYS A 32 -21.09 2.36 7.51
CA LYS A 32 -19.73 2.70 7.11
C LYS A 32 -19.15 3.82 7.96
N LYS A 33 -18.07 3.55 8.66
CA LYS A 33 -17.33 4.53 9.47
C LYS A 33 -16.06 4.97 8.74
N LYS A 34 -15.89 6.30 8.62
CA LYS A 34 -14.61 6.92 8.21
C LYS A 34 -13.98 7.49 9.48
N SER A 35 -13.20 6.67 10.19
CA SER A 35 -12.49 7.08 11.39
C SER A 35 -11.00 6.95 11.15
N GLU A 36 -10.25 7.97 11.53
CA GLU A 36 -8.80 7.94 11.49
C GLU A 36 -8.25 6.93 12.50
N GLU A 37 -8.91 6.79 13.65
CA GLU A 37 -8.57 5.80 14.67
C GLU A 37 -8.63 4.38 14.10
N LEU A 38 -9.74 3.99 13.44
CA LEU A 38 -9.88 2.67 12.82
C LEU A 38 -8.83 2.45 11.72
N ASN A 39 -8.51 3.49 10.95
CA ASN A 39 -7.45 3.41 9.95
C ASN A 39 -6.06 3.20 10.59
N ASN A 40 -5.82 3.78 11.77
CA ASN A 40 -4.55 3.62 12.48
C ASN A 40 -4.42 2.25 13.14
N LEU A 41 -5.52 1.60 13.48
CA LEU A 41 -5.54 0.22 13.97
C LEU A 41 -5.24 -0.81 12.86
N SER A 42 -5.37 -0.42 11.59
CA SER A 42 -5.11 -1.32 10.47
C SER A 42 -3.62 -1.47 10.19
N PHE A 43 -3.14 -2.71 10.19
CA PHE A 43 -1.76 -3.06 9.80
C PHE A 43 -1.53 -2.96 8.30
N GLN A 44 -2.59 -2.84 7.51
CA GLN A 44 -2.50 -2.74 6.07
C GLN A 44 -3.35 -1.57 5.58
N LYS A 45 -2.68 -0.57 5.05
CA LYS A 45 -3.31 0.60 4.43
C LYS A 45 -3.15 0.49 2.92
N LYS A 46 -4.13 0.98 2.15
CA LYS A 46 -3.98 1.09 0.70
C LYS A 46 -2.88 2.09 0.32
N ASN A 47 -2.37 2.03 -0.91
CA ASN A 47 -1.46 3.04 -1.44
C ASN A 47 -2.06 4.45 -1.31
N THR A 48 -1.19 5.41 -1.03
CA THR A 48 -1.56 6.83 -0.93
C THR A 48 -2.19 7.30 -2.23
N SER A 49 -3.33 7.97 -2.13
CA SER A 49 -4.05 8.48 -3.29
C SER A 49 -4.33 9.96 -3.14
N LEU A 50 -4.01 10.74 -4.18
CA LEU A 50 -4.36 12.14 -4.31
C LEU A 50 -5.54 12.25 -5.29
N PHE A 51 -6.66 12.84 -4.87
CA PHE A 51 -7.91 12.90 -5.65
C PHE A 51 -8.36 11.54 -6.22
N GLY A 52 -8.15 10.46 -5.45
CA GLY A 52 -8.52 9.10 -5.85
C GLY A 52 -7.51 8.41 -6.79
N ILE A 53 -6.47 9.08 -7.22
CA ILE A 53 -5.43 8.56 -8.11
C ILE A 53 -4.18 8.21 -7.28
N PRO A 54 -3.66 6.96 -7.32
CA PRO A 54 -2.46 6.56 -6.61
C PRO A 54 -1.20 7.03 -7.35
N LEU A 55 -0.94 8.35 -7.32
CA LEU A 55 0.12 8.99 -8.09
C LEU A 55 1.51 8.43 -7.76
N GLN A 56 1.79 8.21 -6.47
CA GLN A 56 3.08 7.67 -6.03
C GLN A 56 3.30 6.24 -6.54
N LEU A 57 2.26 5.43 -6.65
CA LEU A 57 2.33 4.10 -7.25
C LEU A 57 2.62 4.19 -8.76
N TYR A 58 2.08 5.17 -9.46
CA TYR A 58 2.42 5.41 -10.87
C TYR A 58 3.88 5.80 -11.04
N ILE A 59 4.40 6.70 -10.19
CA ILE A 59 5.82 7.09 -10.18
C ILE A 59 6.70 5.86 -9.97
N TYR A 60 6.37 5.01 -9.01
CA TYR A 60 7.07 3.75 -8.76
C TYR A 60 7.06 2.82 -9.97
N ASN A 61 5.92 2.71 -10.66
CA ASN A 61 5.76 1.86 -11.84
C ASN A 61 6.54 2.36 -13.07
N LEU A 62 6.94 3.64 -13.11
CA LEU A 62 7.82 4.18 -14.14
C LEU A 62 9.27 3.69 -13.95
N ALA A 63 9.72 3.44 -12.73
CA ALA A 63 11.04 2.89 -12.48
C ALA A 63 11.18 1.52 -13.15
N ARG A 64 12.37 1.15 -13.56
CA ARG A 64 12.68 -0.15 -14.16
C ARG A 64 13.33 -1.07 -13.13
N LEU A 65 12.99 -2.36 -13.17
CA LEU A 65 13.74 -3.38 -12.45
C LEU A 65 15.10 -3.57 -13.14
N ASN A 66 16.15 -3.79 -12.37
CA ASN A 66 17.50 -4.13 -12.88
C ASN A 66 18.04 -3.11 -13.91
N LYS A 67 17.95 -1.81 -13.60
CA LYS A 67 18.33 -0.75 -14.53
C LYS A 67 19.78 -0.86 -15.00
N ASP A 68 20.69 -1.35 -14.16
CA ASP A 68 22.12 -1.50 -14.48
C ASP A 68 22.32 -2.50 -15.62
N SER A 69 21.73 -3.69 -15.48
CA SER A 69 21.79 -4.72 -16.52
C SER A 69 21.03 -4.32 -17.79
N ILE A 70 19.95 -3.53 -17.64
CA ILE A 70 19.20 -3.02 -18.80
C ILE A 70 20.01 -2.02 -19.59
N PHE A 71 20.76 -1.13 -18.94
CA PHE A 71 21.62 -0.17 -19.65
C PHE A 71 22.70 -0.89 -20.43
N GLU A 72 23.36 -1.85 -19.82
CA GLU A 72 24.38 -2.67 -20.48
C GLU A 72 23.82 -3.50 -21.62
N SER A 73 22.72 -4.21 -21.39
CA SER A 73 22.06 -5.00 -22.45
C SER A 73 21.53 -4.11 -23.58
N TRP A 74 21.02 -2.91 -23.29
CA TRP A 74 20.62 -1.95 -24.31
C TRP A 74 21.81 -1.47 -25.14
N LEU A 75 22.96 -1.27 -24.52
CA LEU A 75 24.19 -0.87 -25.20
C LEU A 75 24.74 -2.00 -26.08
N LEU A 76 24.68 -3.24 -25.56
CA LEU A 76 25.21 -4.44 -26.24
C LEU A 76 24.28 -4.98 -27.33
N LYS A 77 22.96 -4.78 -27.22
CA LYS A 77 21.97 -5.28 -28.16
C LYS A 77 22.16 -4.76 -29.59
N ASN A 78 22.85 -3.63 -29.75
CA ASN A 78 23.11 -3.07 -31.07
C ASN A 78 24.56 -2.56 -31.16
N PRO A 79 25.50 -3.32 -31.79
CA PRO A 79 26.90 -2.95 -31.87
C PRO A 79 27.13 -1.61 -32.57
N LYS A 80 26.31 -1.25 -33.57
CA LYS A 80 26.38 0.06 -34.24
C LYS A 80 26.07 1.21 -33.28
N ARG A 81 25.18 0.99 -32.29
CA ARG A 81 24.82 1.98 -31.26
C ARG A 81 25.99 2.21 -30.31
N LYS A 82 26.62 1.13 -29.86
CA LYS A 82 27.82 1.18 -29.01
C LYS A 82 28.94 1.97 -29.70
N GLN A 83 29.26 1.65 -30.95
CA GLN A 83 30.28 2.36 -31.73
C GLN A 83 29.94 3.84 -31.92
N ARG A 84 28.70 4.20 -32.26
CA ARG A 84 28.28 5.60 -32.39
C ARG A 84 28.36 6.38 -31.08
N LEU A 85 28.10 5.74 -29.95
CA LEU A 85 28.21 6.38 -28.65
C LEU A 85 29.66 6.57 -28.25
N ILE A 86 30.52 5.56 -28.45
CA ILE A 86 31.94 5.64 -28.15
C ILE A 86 32.66 6.62 -29.09
N SER A 87 32.26 6.76 -30.35
CA SER A 87 32.82 7.74 -31.27
C SER A 87 32.43 9.19 -30.98
N LYS A 88 31.31 9.41 -30.27
CA LYS A 88 30.80 10.75 -29.96
C LYS A 88 30.97 11.17 -28.50
N LEU A 89 31.08 10.22 -27.60
CA LEU A 89 31.20 10.42 -26.16
C LEU A 89 32.48 9.77 -25.64
N SER A 90 33.19 10.46 -24.77
CA SER A 90 34.26 9.86 -24.00
C SER A 90 33.75 8.80 -23.04
N GLU A 91 34.58 7.87 -22.59
CA GLU A 91 34.22 6.87 -21.59
C GLU A 91 33.65 7.51 -20.29
N LYS A 92 34.22 8.65 -19.90
CA LYS A 92 33.76 9.43 -18.75
C LYS A 92 32.31 9.90 -18.94
N GLN A 93 31.98 10.41 -20.13
CA GLN A 93 30.61 10.86 -20.45
C GLN A 93 29.64 9.68 -20.52
N LEU A 94 30.06 8.54 -21.05
CA LEU A 94 29.23 7.33 -21.09
C LEU A 94 28.95 6.82 -19.69
N ASN A 95 29.93 6.80 -18.78
CA ASN A 95 29.76 6.44 -17.38
C ASN A 95 28.87 7.43 -16.64
N GLN A 96 28.97 8.73 -16.90
CA GLN A 96 28.05 9.73 -16.34
C GLN A 96 26.61 9.49 -16.79
N LEU A 97 26.39 9.14 -18.04
CA LEU A 97 25.07 8.82 -18.60
C LEU A 97 24.46 7.58 -17.93
N LYS A 98 25.29 6.54 -17.73
CA LYS A 98 24.91 5.34 -16.96
C LYS A 98 24.52 5.71 -15.53
N THR A 99 25.38 6.40 -14.81
CA THR A 99 25.17 6.81 -13.42
C THR A 99 23.94 7.68 -13.27
N SER A 100 23.73 8.66 -14.16
CA SER A 100 22.55 9.51 -14.16
C SER A 100 21.26 8.71 -14.39
N SER A 101 21.29 7.76 -15.34
CA SER A 101 20.11 6.92 -15.62
C SER A 101 19.75 6.01 -14.44
N ILE A 102 20.76 5.52 -13.71
CA ILE A 102 20.58 4.74 -12.48
C ILE A 102 20.04 5.63 -11.36
N GLY A 103 20.60 6.83 -11.21
CA GLY A 103 20.17 7.84 -10.24
C GLY A 103 18.69 8.22 -10.39
N ILE A 104 18.25 8.52 -11.62
CA ILE A 104 16.85 8.80 -11.92
C ILE A 104 15.96 7.60 -11.57
N ASN A 105 16.39 6.38 -11.90
CA ASN A 105 15.62 5.18 -11.59
C ASN A 105 15.51 4.94 -10.08
N LYS A 106 16.58 5.19 -9.33
CA LYS A 106 16.59 5.13 -7.87
C LYS A 106 15.66 6.20 -7.27
N TRP A 107 15.72 7.42 -7.80
CA TRP A 107 14.83 8.51 -7.40
C TRP A 107 13.34 8.14 -7.63
N LEU A 108 12.99 7.58 -8.80
CA LEU A 108 11.62 7.13 -9.08
C LEU A 108 11.14 6.06 -8.09
N LYS A 109 12.01 5.15 -7.67
CA LYS A 109 11.67 4.12 -6.66
C LYS A 109 11.50 4.72 -5.27
N ASN A 110 12.34 5.68 -4.89
CA ASN A 110 12.32 6.29 -3.56
C ASN A 110 11.18 7.29 -3.40
N THR A 111 10.85 8.04 -4.46
CA THR A 111 9.74 9.00 -4.46
C THR A 111 8.39 8.31 -4.65
N GLY A 112 8.40 7.21 -5.39
CA GLY A 112 7.21 6.39 -5.60
C GLY A 112 6.93 5.47 -4.41
N GLU A 113 5.70 4.99 -4.34
CA GLU A 113 5.24 4.02 -3.36
C GLU A 113 5.08 2.65 -4.02
N ALA A 114 5.72 1.62 -3.45
CA ALA A 114 5.56 0.25 -3.94
C ALA A 114 4.10 -0.23 -3.82
N PRO A 115 3.64 -1.15 -4.70
CA PRO A 115 2.29 -1.67 -4.61
C PRO A 115 2.07 -2.38 -3.28
N ILE A 116 1.02 -2.00 -2.57
CA ILE A 116 0.61 -2.66 -1.33
C ILE A 116 -0.27 -3.85 -1.71
N LEU A 117 0.29 -5.03 -1.52
CA LEU A 117 -0.37 -6.29 -1.82
C LEU A 117 -1.23 -6.73 -0.64
N LEU A 118 -2.33 -7.42 -0.93
CA LEU A 118 -3.17 -8.03 0.09
C LEU A 118 -2.40 -9.11 0.86
N ASP A 119 -2.34 -8.98 2.17
CA ASP A 119 -1.58 -9.86 3.07
C ASP A 119 -2.52 -10.41 4.15
N SER A 120 -2.75 -11.71 4.10
CA SER A 120 -3.67 -12.40 5.02
C SER A 120 -3.24 -12.29 6.49
N LEU A 121 -1.93 -12.29 6.77
CA LEU A 121 -1.44 -12.16 8.14
C LEU A 121 -1.73 -10.76 8.70
N LYS A 122 -1.57 -9.73 7.88
CA LYS A 122 -1.91 -8.36 8.27
C LYS A 122 -3.40 -8.15 8.46
N ILE A 123 -4.24 -8.82 7.68
CA ILE A 123 -5.69 -8.82 7.85
C ILE A 123 -6.07 -9.40 9.19
N ILE A 124 -5.54 -10.59 9.53
CA ILE A 124 -5.81 -11.26 10.81
C ILE A 124 -5.31 -10.40 11.99
N LYS A 125 -4.11 -9.82 11.90
CA LYS A 125 -3.59 -8.90 12.92
C LYS A 125 -4.50 -7.68 13.09
N THR A 126 -5.01 -7.11 11.99
CA THR A 126 -5.95 -6.00 12.05
C THR A 126 -7.25 -6.40 12.74
N LYS A 127 -7.81 -7.56 12.41
CA LYS A 127 -8.99 -8.09 13.07
C LYS A 127 -8.80 -8.17 14.59
N ILE A 128 -7.73 -8.82 15.04
CA ILE A 128 -7.42 -8.96 16.47
C ILE A 128 -7.25 -7.59 17.14
N ASN A 129 -6.60 -6.65 16.45
CA ASN A 129 -6.37 -5.31 16.98
C ASN A 129 -7.68 -4.52 17.13
N LEU A 130 -8.61 -4.66 16.18
CA LEU A 130 -9.95 -4.09 16.26
C LEU A 130 -10.74 -4.69 17.42
N GLU A 131 -10.73 -6.03 17.59
CA GLU A 131 -11.38 -6.71 18.71
C GLU A 131 -10.86 -6.21 20.06
N ARG A 132 -9.55 -6.05 20.20
CA ARG A 132 -8.90 -5.51 21.42
C ARG A 132 -9.28 -4.06 21.67
N TYR A 133 -9.30 -3.23 20.63
CA TYR A 133 -9.69 -1.83 20.73
C TYR A 133 -11.12 -1.68 21.26
N TYR A 134 -12.09 -2.39 20.68
CA TYR A 134 -13.47 -2.32 21.13
C TYR A 134 -13.64 -2.88 22.56
N PHE A 135 -12.92 -3.95 22.89
CA PHE A 135 -12.93 -4.47 24.27
C PHE A 135 -12.42 -3.45 25.29
N ALA A 136 -11.27 -2.85 25.01
CA ALA A 136 -10.66 -1.87 25.91
C ALA A 136 -11.55 -0.62 26.10
N ASN A 137 -12.43 -0.32 25.14
CA ASN A 137 -13.36 0.80 25.21
C ASN A 137 -14.75 0.41 25.74
N GLY A 138 -14.91 -0.77 26.37
CA GLY A 138 -16.10 -1.18 27.09
C GLY A 138 -17.13 -1.92 26.24
N TRP A 139 -16.85 -2.25 24.98
CA TRP A 139 -17.73 -3.12 24.18
C TRP A 139 -17.29 -4.59 24.39
N PHE A 140 -17.81 -5.22 25.45
CA PHE A 140 -17.45 -6.61 25.76
C PHE A 140 -18.13 -7.61 24.82
N ASP A 141 -19.35 -7.33 24.40
CA ASP A 141 -20.07 -8.09 23.38
C ASP A 141 -19.74 -7.49 22.00
N ARG A 142 -18.76 -8.08 21.34
CA ARG A 142 -18.24 -7.64 20.04
C ARG A 142 -17.85 -8.82 19.17
N SER A 143 -18.04 -8.66 17.88
CA SER A 143 -17.46 -9.54 16.87
C SER A 143 -16.85 -8.73 15.74
N VAL A 144 -15.75 -9.18 15.20
CA VAL A 144 -15.10 -8.58 14.04
C VAL A 144 -14.91 -9.64 12.97
N SER A 145 -15.50 -9.39 11.82
CA SER A 145 -15.30 -10.18 10.61
C SER A 145 -14.63 -9.36 9.52
N TYR A 146 -14.14 -10.00 8.49
CA TYR A 146 -13.60 -9.31 7.33
C TYR A 146 -14.05 -9.98 6.04
N LYS A 147 -14.14 -9.17 4.99
CA LYS A 147 -14.48 -9.62 3.64
C LYS A 147 -13.48 -9.06 2.65
N VAL A 148 -13.06 -9.91 1.72
CA VAL A 148 -12.19 -9.53 0.61
C VAL A 148 -12.98 -9.67 -0.68
N ASP A 149 -13.18 -8.57 -1.39
CA ASP A 149 -13.85 -8.53 -2.68
C ASP A 149 -12.81 -8.27 -3.78
N THR A 150 -12.75 -9.12 -4.79
CA THR A 150 -11.89 -8.90 -5.95
C THR A 150 -12.54 -7.90 -6.90
N ILE A 151 -11.78 -6.86 -7.27
CA ILE A 151 -12.25 -5.78 -8.15
C ILE A 151 -11.44 -5.82 -9.45
N GLY A 152 -11.96 -6.51 -10.46
CA GLY A 152 -11.28 -6.64 -11.75
C GLY A 152 -9.92 -7.34 -11.64
N LEU A 153 -9.03 -7.07 -12.59
CA LEU A 153 -7.75 -7.75 -12.70
C LEU A 153 -6.79 -7.35 -11.56
N LYS A 154 -6.40 -8.33 -10.70
CA LYS A 154 -5.38 -8.17 -9.66
C LYS A 154 -5.63 -7.03 -8.66
N LYS A 155 -6.87 -6.65 -8.41
CA LYS A 155 -7.23 -5.64 -7.42
C LYS A 155 -8.19 -6.23 -6.41
N ALA A 156 -8.03 -5.87 -5.14
CA ALA A 156 -8.94 -6.27 -4.07
C ALA A 156 -9.36 -5.10 -3.20
N ALA A 157 -10.59 -5.17 -2.70
CA ALA A 157 -11.09 -4.35 -1.62
C ALA A 157 -11.19 -5.19 -0.36
N LEU A 158 -10.78 -4.62 0.76
CA LEU A 158 -10.88 -5.19 2.08
C LEU A 158 -11.93 -4.42 2.87
N SER A 159 -12.86 -5.10 3.50
CA SER A 159 -13.81 -4.53 4.43
C SER A 159 -13.78 -5.28 5.76
N PHE A 160 -13.79 -4.53 6.86
CA PHE A 160 -13.97 -5.06 8.20
C PHE A 160 -15.39 -4.73 8.66
N GLU A 161 -16.10 -5.73 9.14
CA GLU A 161 -17.43 -5.63 9.72
C GLU A 161 -17.32 -5.86 11.21
N ILE A 162 -17.71 -4.86 11.97
CA ILE A 162 -17.60 -4.82 13.43
C ILE A 162 -19.02 -4.73 13.97
N GLU A 163 -19.42 -5.74 14.69
CA GLU A 163 -20.68 -5.77 15.42
C GLU A 163 -20.37 -5.52 16.88
N THR A 164 -21.06 -4.55 17.48
CA THR A 164 -20.89 -4.21 18.90
C THR A 164 -22.24 -4.20 19.57
N GLY A 165 -22.32 -4.78 20.75
CA GLY A 165 -23.44 -4.60 21.66
C GLY A 165 -23.46 -3.20 22.30
N THR A 166 -24.14 -3.08 23.42
CA THR A 166 -24.16 -1.84 24.23
C THR A 166 -22.81 -1.66 24.94
N PRO A 167 -22.26 -0.42 24.96
CA PRO A 167 -21.03 -0.17 25.71
C PRO A 167 -21.31 -0.19 27.21
N TYR A 168 -20.46 -0.89 27.95
CA TYR A 168 -20.47 -0.86 29.40
C TYR A 168 -19.77 0.41 29.90
N LYS A 169 -20.40 1.09 30.85
CA LYS A 169 -19.85 2.28 31.50
C LYS A 169 -19.61 1.97 32.98
N ILE A 170 -18.56 2.55 33.54
CA ILE A 170 -18.33 2.50 34.97
C ILE A 170 -19.47 3.27 35.65
N GLY A 171 -20.13 2.63 36.58
CA GLY A 171 -21.20 3.27 37.42
C GLY A 171 -20.57 4.09 38.55
N GLU A 172 -21.10 3.97 39.75
CA GLU A 172 -20.56 4.61 40.94
C GLU A 172 -19.33 3.89 41.44
N ILE A 173 -18.26 4.66 41.69
CA ILE A 173 -17.05 4.18 42.37
C ILE A 173 -17.21 4.62 43.84
N SER A 174 -17.47 3.70 44.76
CA SER A 174 -17.44 3.98 46.19
C SER A 174 -16.08 3.52 46.76
N GLU A 175 -15.32 4.43 47.32
CA GLU A 175 -14.13 4.11 48.10
C GLU A 175 -14.52 3.80 49.56
N ARG A 176 -14.34 2.55 49.99
CA ARG A 176 -14.31 2.21 51.40
C ARG A 176 -12.90 1.91 51.79
N ILE A 177 -12.26 2.87 52.45
CA ILE A 177 -10.96 2.67 53.05
C ILE A 177 -11.22 2.28 54.53
N ASP A 178 -11.32 1.00 54.82
CA ASP A 178 -11.26 0.49 56.17
C ASP A 178 -9.79 0.37 56.55
N SER A 179 -9.18 1.48 57.01
CA SER A 179 -7.87 1.48 57.63
C SER A 179 -8.07 1.29 59.12
N PRO A 180 -7.62 0.17 59.73
CA PRO A 180 -7.52 0.12 61.17
C PRO A 180 -6.42 1.07 61.64
N VAL A 181 -6.76 2.04 62.47
CA VAL A 181 -5.84 2.93 63.22
C VAL A 181 -5.20 2.10 64.31
#